data_df36c03652585c55f48090c1f3899c2e
#
_entry.id   df36c03652585c55f48090c1f3899c2e
#
_cell.length_a   1.000
_cell.length_b   1.000
_cell.length_c   1.000
_cell.angle_alpha   90.00
_cell.angle_beta   90.00
_cell.angle_gamma   90.00
#
_symmetry.space_group_name_H-M   'P 1'
#
loop_
_entity.id
_entity.type
_entity.pdbx_description
1 polymer ?
#
loop_
_entity_poly.entity_id
_entity_poly.type
_entity_poly.pdbx_seq_one_letter_code
_entity_poly.pdbx_strand_id
1 'polypeptide(L)'
;MARPLQKQIAERARAFIASEQHWCRGELARDANGEEVCPTSASAVRRCALGAVIAAAHELMHDLDAAHDFAFKALRPQYGTATLVRVNDMRGHAAVLALFDDVIAAGA
;
A
#
# COMPACT_ATOMS: atom_id res chain seq x y z
N MET A 1 3.21 -2.67 24.65
CA MET A 1 4.18 -2.11 23.70
C MET A 1 3.49 -1.67 22.42
N ALA A 2 3.89 -0.52 21.91
CA ALA A 2 3.35 -0.07 20.63
C ALA A 2 3.83 -1.00 19.51
N ARG A 3 2.95 -1.31 18.55
CA ARG A 3 3.32 -2.08 17.37
C ARG A 3 4.28 -1.28 16.50
N PRO A 4 5.24 -1.93 15.83
CA PRO A 4 6.12 -1.23 14.90
C PRO A 4 5.31 -0.46 13.84
N LEU A 5 5.80 0.71 13.45
CA LEU A 5 5.11 1.54 12.45
C LEU A 5 4.93 0.80 11.12
N GLN A 6 5.93 0.02 10.69
CA GLN A 6 5.85 -0.79 9.47
C GLN A 6 4.66 -1.75 9.51
N LYS A 7 4.46 -2.40 10.66
CA LYS A 7 3.35 -3.34 10.84
C LYS A 7 2.01 -2.62 10.76
N GLN A 8 1.89 -1.47 11.43
CA GLN A 8 0.66 -0.67 11.39
C GLN A 8 0.33 -0.21 9.98
N ILE A 9 1.35 0.23 9.22
CA ILE A 9 1.17 0.66 7.84
C ILE A 9 0.76 -0.52 6.96
N ALA A 10 1.41 -1.67 7.12
CA ALA A 10 1.06 -2.87 6.36
C ALA A 10 -0.38 -3.32 6.63
N GLU A 11 -0.80 -3.30 7.90
CA GLU A 11 -2.17 -3.65 8.28
C GLU A 11 -3.18 -2.70 7.64
N ARG A 12 -2.92 -1.39 7.70
CA ARG A 12 -3.82 -0.40 7.12
C ARG A 12 -3.84 -0.46 5.60
N ALA A 13 -2.67 -0.62 4.97
CA ALA A 13 -2.57 -0.77 3.52
C ALA A 13 -3.37 -1.98 3.04
N ARG A 14 -3.22 -3.10 3.71
CA ARG A 14 -3.98 -4.30 3.41
C ARG A 14 -5.48 -4.06 3.53
N ALA A 15 -5.90 -3.34 4.55
CA ALA A 15 -7.31 -3.02 4.75
C ALA A 15 -7.88 -2.18 3.61
N PHE A 16 -7.11 -1.21 3.08
CA PHE A 16 -7.55 -0.40 1.95
C PHE A 16 -7.88 -1.23 0.72
N ILE A 17 -7.14 -2.30 0.47
CA ILE A 17 -7.26 -3.12 -0.75
C ILE A 17 -7.72 -4.55 -0.47
N ALA A 18 -8.30 -4.80 0.70
CA ALA A 18 -8.76 -6.15 1.07
C ALA A 18 -9.77 -6.70 0.06
N SER A 19 -10.66 -5.86 -0.45
CA SER A 19 -11.57 -6.22 -1.51
C SER A 19 -10.95 -5.93 -2.87
N GLU A 20 -11.08 -6.86 -3.82
CA GLU A 20 -10.58 -6.68 -5.19
C GLU A 20 -11.18 -5.44 -5.86
N GLN A 21 -12.37 -5.04 -5.47
CA GLN A 21 -13.03 -3.83 -5.97
C GLN A 21 -12.27 -2.55 -5.62
N HIS A 22 -11.44 -2.57 -4.59
CA HIS A 22 -10.66 -1.44 -4.12
C HIS A 22 -9.18 -1.53 -4.52
N TRP A 23 -8.85 -2.49 -5.37
CA TRP A 23 -7.50 -2.73 -5.86
C TRP A 23 -7.39 -2.38 -7.35
N CYS A 24 -6.23 -1.88 -7.77
CA CYS A 24 -5.97 -1.63 -9.18
C CYS A 24 -4.55 -2.01 -9.57
N ARG A 25 -4.33 -2.05 -10.88
CA ARG A 25 -3.06 -2.43 -11.50
C ARG A 25 -2.63 -1.31 -12.44
N GLY A 26 -1.33 -1.07 -12.50
CA GLY A 26 -0.75 -0.13 -13.46
C GLY A 26 -0.70 1.32 -13.02
N GLU A 27 -1.47 1.71 -12.01
CA GLU A 27 -1.51 3.07 -11.46
C GLU A 27 -1.50 3.03 -9.94
N LEU A 28 -1.08 4.11 -9.29
CA LEU A 28 -1.07 4.17 -7.83
C LEU A 28 -2.48 4.17 -7.25
N ALA A 29 -3.39 4.89 -7.86
CA ALA A 29 -4.80 4.94 -7.45
C ALA A 29 -5.69 5.40 -8.60
N ARG A 30 -6.97 5.05 -8.50
CA ARG A 30 -7.99 5.46 -9.46
C ARG A 30 -9.25 5.92 -8.73
N ASP A 31 -9.97 6.85 -9.34
CA ASP A 31 -11.27 7.29 -8.84
C ASP A 31 -12.40 6.37 -9.34
N ALA A 32 -13.65 6.73 -9.03
CA ALA A 32 -14.82 5.94 -9.42
C ALA A 32 -15.01 5.84 -10.93
N ASN A 33 -14.43 6.78 -11.70
CA ASN A 33 -14.49 6.79 -13.16
C ASN A 33 -13.31 6.04 -13.80
N GLY A 34 -12.40 5.50 -12.99
CA GLY A 34 -11.21 4.81 -13.48
C GLY A 34 -10.07 5.75 -13.84
N GLU A 35 -10.18 7.03 -13.54
CA GLU A 35 -9.14 8.02 -13.80
C GLU A 35 -8.03 7.91 -12.73
N GLU A 36 -6.79 8.13 -13.15
CA GLU A 36 -5.68 8.15 -12.23
C GLU A 36 -5.79 9.33 -11.26
N VAL A 37 -5.61 9.07 -9.97
CA VAL A 37 -5.60 10.09 -8.92
C VAL A 37 -4.48 9.80 -7.94
N CYS A 38 -4.14 10.78 -7.10
CA CYS A 38 -3.20 10.58 -6.01
C CYS A 38 -3.77 9.55 -5.01
N PRO A 39 -2.96 8.62 -4.49
CA PRO A 39 -3.45 7.63 -3.52
C PRO A 39 -4.04 8.24 -2.25
N THR A 40 -3.66 9.46 -1.91
CA THR A 40 -4.18 10.16 -0.73
C THR A 40 -5.37 11.05 -1.05
N SER A 41 -5.81 11.11 -2.30
CA SER A 41 -6.98 11.90 -2.71
C SER A 41 -8.25 11.34 -2.08
N ALA A 42 -9.15 12.23 -1.69
CA ALA A 42 -10.47 11.84 -1.19
C ALA A 42 -11.29 11.10 -2.26
N SER A 43 -10.97 11.30 -3.54
CA SER A 43 -11.67 10.62 -4.64
C SER A 43 -11.11 9.24 -4.97
N ALA A 44 -9.99 8.83 -4.39
CA ALA A 44 -9.38 7.52 -4.64
C ALA A 44 -10.28 6.41 -4.09
N VAL A 45 -10.72 5.50 -4.96
CA VAL A 45 -11.54 4.35 -4.57
C VAL A 45 -10.84 3.02 -4.83
N ARG A 46 -9.77 3.03 -5.63
CA ARG A 46 -8.92 1.86 -5.89
C ARG A 46 -7.47 2.25 -5.71
N ARG A 47 -6.67 1.34 -5.18
CA ARG A 47 -5.22 1.56 -4.98
C ARG A 47 -4.46 0.30 -5.34
N CYS A 48 -3.25 0.47 -5.89
CA CYS A 48 -2.32 -0.65 -6.02
C CYS A 48 -1.60 -0.87 -4.67
N ALA A 49 -0.74 -1.88 -4.60
CA ALA A 49 0.01 -2.16 -3.37
C ALA A 49 0.80 -0.96 -2.87
N LEU A 50 1.56 -0.30 -3.76
CA LEU A 50 2.35 0.87 -3.40
C LEU A 50 1.45 2.06 -3.01
N GLY A 51 0.39 2.31 -3.78
CA GLY A 51 -0.58 3.36 -3.46
C GLY A 51 -1.23 3.15 -2.10
N ALA A 52 -1.56 1.90 -1.76
CA ALA A 52 -2.12 1.57 -0.46
C ALA A 52 -1.13 1.87 0.68
N VAL A 53 0.17 1.55 0.49
CA VAL A 53 1.20 1.85 1.48
C VAL A 53 1.37 3.36 1.67
N ILE A 54 1.38 4.12 0.58
CA ILE A 54 1.47 5.58 0.64
C ILE A 54 0.27 6.17 1.39
N ALA A 55 -0.94 5.74 1.07
CA ALA A 55 -2.16 6.22 1.73
C ALA A 55 -2.16 5.88 3.22
N ALA A 56 -1.78 4.65 3.57
CA ALA A 56 -1.72 4.21 4.96
C ALA A 56 -0.66 4.99 5.75
N ALA A 57 0.52 5.18 5.17
CA ALA A 57 1.60 5.93 5.80
C ALA A 57 1.18 7.40 6.02
N HIS A 58 0.55 8.01 5.03
CA HIS A 58 0.05 9.39 5.14
C HIS A 58 -0.99 9.52 6.26
N GLU A 59 -1.91 8.56 6.35
CA GLU A 59 -2.93 8.55 7.39
C GLU A 59 -2.32 8.49 8.79
N LEU A 60 -1.25 7.71 8.96
CA LEU A 60 -0.60 7.50 10.26
C LEU A 60 0.44 8.58 10.58
N MET A 61 1.10 9.13 9.59
CA MET A 61 2.18 10.11 9.76
C MET A 61 1.75 11.56 9.56
N HIS A 62 0.61 11.79 8.91
CA HIS A 62 0.04 13.11 8.61
C HIS A 62 0.96 14.01 7.77
N ASP A 63 1.87 13.42 6.98
CA ASP A 63 2.85 14.12 6.16
C ASP A 63 3.06 13.31 4.88
N LEU A 64 2.67 13.88 3.73
CA LEU A 64 2.75 13.18 2.45
C LEU A 64 4.19 12.89 2.04
N ASP A 65 5.10 13.84 2.24
CA ASP A 65 6.51 13.63 1.89
C ASP A 65 7.13 12.52 2.73
N ALA A 66 6.87 12.56 4.05
CA ALA A 66 7.33 11.52 4.96
C ALA A 66 6.71 10.15 4.61
N ALA A 67 5.44 10.14 4.21
CA ALA A 67 4.74 8.91 3.81
C ALA A 67 5.35 8.31 2.55
N HIS A 68 5.65 9.13 1.54
CA HIS A 68 6.34 8.67 0.34
C HIS A 68 7.71 8.10 0.67
N ASP A 69 8.50 8.83 1.45
CA ASP A 69 9.82 8.40 1.85
C ASP A 69 9.78 7.08 2.62
N PHE A 70 8.84 6.96 3.54
CA PHE A 70 8.63 5.74 4.30
C PHE A 70 8.25 4.56 3.39
N ALA A 71 7.32 4.77 2.46
CA ALA A 71 6.87 3.74 1.54
C ALA A 71 8.03 3.21 0.68
N PHE A 72 8.96 4.10 0.29
CA PHE A 72 10.11 3.69 -0.52
C PHE A 72 11.22 3.05 0.30
N LYS A 73 11.34 3.32 1.59
CA LYS A 73 12.46 2.87 2.43
C LYS A 73 12.10 1.78 3.44
N ALA A 74 10.96 1.90 4.07
CA ALA A 74 10.65 1.08 5.25
C ALA A 74 10.33 -0.37 4.95
N LEU A 75 9.77 -0.66 3.78
CA LEU A 75 9.52 -2.04 3.36
C LEU A 75 10.71 -2.65 2.62
N ARG A 76 11.79 -1.90 2.49
CA ARG A 76 12.91 -2.19 1.63
C ARG A 76 13.73 -3.43 1.96
N PRO A 77 14.01 -3.78 3.21
CA PRO A 77 14.84 -4.96 3.46
C PRO A 77 14.23 -6.24 2.94
N GLN A 78 12.90 -6.31 2.90
CA GLN A 78 12.17 -7.50 2.51
C GLN A 78 11.49 -7.34 1.15
N TYR A 79 10.93 -6.16 0.88
CA TYR A 79 10.13 -5.93 -0.32
C TYR A 79 10.35 -4.49 -0.81
N GLY A 80 11.35 -4.27 -1.63
CA GLY A 80 11.60 -2.96 -2.22
C GLY A 80 10.41 -2.50 -3.07
N THR A 81 10.36 -1.21 -3.36
CA THR A 81 9.30 -0.60 -4.17
C THR A 81 9.09 -1.35 -5.48
N ALA A 82 10.18 -1.72 -6.17
CA ALA A 82 10.11 -2.46 -7.41
C ALA A 82 9.45 -3.82 -7.24
N THR A 83 9.68 -4.49 -6.11
CA THR A 83 9.06 -5.77 -5.79
C THR A 83 7.56 -5.61 -5.56
N LEU A 84 7.14 -4.57 -4.81
CA LEU A 84 5.72 -4.29 -4.59
C LEU A 84 4.99 -4.08 -5.91
N VAL A 85 5.54 -3.24 -6.78
CA VAL A 85 4.93 -2.93 -8.07
C VAL A 85 4.87 -4.19 -8.95
N ARG A 86 5.95 -4.96 -8.99
CA ARG A 86 6.00 -6.19 -9.78
C ARG A 86 4.97 -7.21 -9.32
N VAL A 87 4.90 -7.48 -8.02
CA VAL A 87 3.91 -8.41 -7.47
C VAL A 87 2.50 -7.93 -7.78
N ASN A 88 2.25 -6.64 -7.57
CA ASN A 88 0.95 -6.05 -7.85
C ASN A 88 0.53 -6.22 -9.30
N ASP A 89 1.42 -5.86 -10.24
CA ASP A 89 1.07 -5.81 -11.65
C ASP A 89 1.14 -7.17 -12.34
N MET A 90 2.00 -8.07 -11.87
CA MET A 90 2.26 -9.34 -12.55
C MET A 90 1.66 -10.56 -11.85
N ARG A 91 1.45 -10.51 -10.54
CA ARG A 91 0.92 -11.65 -9.79
C ARG A 91 -0.51 -11.46 -9.30
N GLY A 92 -0.97 -10.21 -9.17
CA GLY A 92 -2.36 -9.90 -8.89
C GLY A 92 -2.70 -9.70 -7.43
N HIS A 93 -3.98 -9.49 -7.18
CA HIS A 93 -4.53 -9.07 -5.89
C HIS A 93 -4.23 -10.05 -4.74
N ALA A 94 -4.47 -11.33 -4.94
CA ALA A 94 -4.26 -12.33 -3.90
C ALA A 94 -2.79 -12.40 -3.47
N ALA A 95 -1.85 -12.26 -4.41
CA ALA A 95 -0.43 -12.27 -4.12
C ALA A 95 -0.02 -11.02 -3.33
N VAL A 96 -0.63 -9.88 -3.61
CA VAL A 96 -0.40 -8.65 -2.84
C VAL A 96 -0.86 -8.81 -1.40
N LEU A 97 -2.05 -9.36 -1.19
CA LEU A 97 -2.56 -9.60 0.17
C LEU A 97 -1.65 -10.56 0.94
N ALA A 98 -1.16 -11.61 0.29
CA ALA A 98 -0.22 -12.55 0.90
C ALA A 98 1.10 -11.88 1.28
N LEU A 99 1.59 -10.96 0.44
CA LEU A 99 2.79 -10.20 0.72
C LEU A 99 2.61 -9.34 1.98
N PHE A 100 1.49 -8.64 2.09
CA PHE A 100 1.20 -7.85 3.29
C PHE A 100 1.07 -8.74 4.53
N ASP A 101 0.45 -9.90 4.40
CA ASP A 101 0.35 -10.85 5.51
C ASP A 101 1.74 -11.29 6.01
N ASP A 102 2.69 -11.52 5.10
CA ASP A 102 4.06 -11.86 5.46
C ASP A 102 4.76 -10.72 6.20
N VAL A 103 4.58 -9.48 5.75
CA VAL A 103 5.13 -8.29 6.41
C VAL A 103 4.55 -8.15 7.82
N ILE A 104 3.25 -8.33 7.96
CA ILE A 104 2.56 -8.23 9.25
C ILE A 104 3.07 -9.31 10.20
N ALA A 105 3.19 -10.54 9.74
CA ALA A 105 3.68 -11.65 10.55
C ALA A 105 5.13 -11.44 10.98
N ALA A 106 5.98 -10.93 10.09
CA ALA A 106 7.39 -10.66 10.39
C ALA A 106 7.56 -9.52 11.39
N GLY A 107 6.62 -8.58 11.44
CA GLY A 107 6.64 -7.45 12.37
C GLY A 107 6.06 -7.76 13.74
N ALA A 108 5.58 -8.97 13.93
CA ALA A 108 4.97 -9.39 15.20
C ALA A 108 5.97 -9.49 16.34
#